data_7911465ad2365985b0136ac36055efd8
#
_entry.id   7911465ad2365985b0136ac36055efd8
#
_cell.length_a   1.000
_cell.length_b   1.000
_cell.length_c   1.000
_cell.angle_alpha   90.00
_cell.angle_beta   90.00
_cell.angle_gamma   90.00
#
_symmetry.space_group_name_H-M   'P 1'
#
loop_
_entity.id
_entity.type
_entity.pdbx_description
1 polymer ?
#
loop_
_entity_poly.entity_id
_entity_poly.type
_entity_poly.pdbx_seq_one_letter_code
_entity_poly.pdbx_strand_id
1 'polypeptide(L)' 'MNNSQQWYIIKQSDGTCQITSTTDQSDLSADQSWGPFNSQAEAVAKKIGLIRAGKCQPL' A
#
# COMPACT_ATOMS: atom_id res chain seq x y z
N MET A 1 -9.12 -21.77 6.99
CA MET A 1 -8.56 -21.31 6.53
C MET A 1 -8.24 -20.09 6.54
N ASN A 2 -7.59 -19.61 6.25
CA ASN A 2 -7.32 -18.41 6.36
C ASN A 2 -7.22 -17.80 5.21
N ASN A 3 -7.50 -16.74 4.99
CA ASN A 3 -7.40 -16.07 3.98
C ASN A 3 -6.30 -15.45 3.85
N SER A 4 -5.33 -15.47 3.73
CA SER A 4 -4.08 -14.90 3.45
C SER A 4 -4.13 -13.62 2.70
N GLN A 5 -5.16 -12.88 2.86
CA GLN A 5 -5.23 -11.61 2.23
C GLN A 5 -4.15 -10.69 2.78
N GLN A 6 -3.42 -10.02 1.93
CA GLN A 6 -2.35 -9.15 2.34
C GLN A 6 -2.64 -7.73 1.89
N TRP A 7 -2.06 -6.77 2.58
CA TRP A 7 -2.32 -5.36 2.33
C TRP A 7 -1.11 -4.75 1.64
N TYR A 8 -1.38 -3.86 0.69
CA TYR A 8 -0.33 -3.20 -0.08
C TYR A 8 -0.65 -1.72 -0.17
N ILE A 9 0.37 -0.92 -0.37
CA ILE A 9 0.23 0.50 -0.65
C ILE A 9 0.66 0.72 -2.09
N ILE A 10 -0.17 1.38 -2.89
CA ILE A 10 0.11 1.60 -4.29
C ILE A 10 0.16 3.10 -4.54
N LYS A 11 1.23 3.58 -5.15
CA LYS A 11 1.36 5.00 -5.46
C LYS A 11 0.60 5.29 -6.74
N GLN A 12 -0.27 6.26 -6.68
CA GLN A 12 -1.11 6.62 -7.82
C GLN A 12 -0.36 7.60 -8.73
N SER A 13 -0.89 7.83 -9.92
CA SER A 13 -0.23 8.71 -10.87
C SER A 13 -0.21 10.15 -10.39
N ASP A 14 -1.11 10.55 -9.50
CA ASP A 14 -1.11 11.90 -8.97
C ASP A 14 -0.21 12.07 -7.77
N GLY A 15 0.53 11.03 -7.40
CA GLY A 15 1.47 11.11 -6.28
C GLY A 15 0.91 10.65 -4.95
N THR A 16 -0.40 10.46 -4.84
CA THR A 16 -0.96 9.97 -3.58
C THR A 16 -0.81 8.46 -3.51
N CYS A 17 -0.95 7.91 -2.32
CA CYS A 17 -0.84 6.48 -2.13
C CYS A 17 -2.17 5.92 -1.64
N GLN A 18 -2.52 4.74 -2.12
CA GLN A 18 -3.77 4.10 -1.75
C GLN A 18 -3.47 2.74 -1.16
N ILE A 19 -4.21 2.39 -0.11
CA ILE A 19 -4.06 1.09 0.52
C ILE A 19 -5.08 0.15 -0.10
N THR A 20 -4.64 -1.02 -0.49
CA THR A 20 -5.52 -2.03 -1.05
C THR A 20 -5.18 -3.39 -0.45
N SER A 21 -6.14 -4.29 -0.48
CA SER A 21 -5.88 -5.65 -0.02
C SER A 21 -6.11 -6.60 -1.18
N THR A 22 -5.27 -7.59 -1.30
CA THR A 22 -5.39 -8.55 -2.37
C THR A 22 -4.68 -9.84 -1.98
N THR A 23 -5.12 -10.94 -2.52
CA THR A 23 -4.42 -12.19 -2.35
C THR A 23 -3.57 -12.48 -3.58
N ASP A 24 -3.63 -11.64 -4.62
CA ASP A 24 -2.90 -11.89 -5.86
C ASP A 24 -2.04 -10.68 -6.17
N GLN A 25 -0.76 -10.81 -5.94
CA GLN A 25 0.17 -9.72 -6.15
C GLN A 25 0.23 -9.31 -7.62
N SER A 26 -0.13 -10.17 -8.53
CA SER A 26 -0.06 -9.84 -9.93
C SER A 26 -1.10 -8.79 -10.33
N ASP A 27 -2.07 -8.51 -9.47
CA ASP A 27 -3.02 -7.46 -9.75
C ASP A 27 -2.42 -6.08 -9.50
N LEU A 28 -1.25 -5.98 -8.90
CA LEU A 28 -0.64 -4.70 -8.60
C LEU A 28 0.13 -4.23 -9.81
N SER A 29 -0.43 -3.25 -10.51
CA SER A 29 0.20 -2.77 -11.73
C SER A 29 0.81 -1.40 -11.58
N ALA A 30 0.89 -0.86 -10.41
CA ALA A 30 1.47 0.46 -10.19
C ALA A 30 2.98 0.42 -10.32
N ASP A 31 3.57 1.54 -10.71
CA ASP A 31 5.00 1.61 -10.80
C ASP A 31 5.67 1.48 -9.46
N GLN A 32 5.04 1.92 -8.39
CA GLN A 32 5.60 1.80 -7.07
C GLN A 32 4.56 1.25 -6.15
N SER A 33 4.96 0.29 -5.37
CA SER A 33 4.08 -0.28 -4.35
C SER A 33 4.94 -0.76 -3.19
N TRP A 34 4.31 -0.90 -2.04
CA TRP A 34 4.98 -1.38 -0.84
C TRP A 34 4.12 -2.47 -0.22
N GLY A 35 4.73 -3.40 0.41
CA GLY A 35 4.09 -4.53 1.05
C GLY A 35 4.82 -5.81 0.76
N PRO A 36 4.27 -6.93 1.18
CA PRO A 36 2.96 -7.08 1.82
C PRO A 36 2.98 -6.72 3.30
N PHE A 37 1.84 -6.26 3.80
CA PHE A 37 1.69 -5.96 5.21
C PHE A 37 0.67 -6.94 5.78
N ASN A 38 0.81 -7.25 7.06
CA ASN A 38 -0.04 -8.26 7.68
C ASN A 38 -1.42 -7.72 8.02
N SER A 39 -1.58 -6.43 8.14
CA SER A 39 -2.87 -5.86 8.48
C SER A 39 -2.99 -4.48 7.88
N GLN A 40 -4.22 -3.98 7.85
CA GLN A 40 -4.47 -2.64 7.36
C GLN A 40 -3.78 -1.61 8.26
N ALA A 41 -3.73 -1.87 9.56
CA ALA A 41 -3.09 -0.94 10.48
C ALA A 41 -1.61 -0.78 10.15
N GLU A 42 -0.95 -1.86 9.78
CA GLU A 42 0.46 -1.79 9.40
C GLU A 42 0.63 -1.00 8.09
N ALA A 43 -0.29 -1.19 7.15
CA ALA A 43 -0.23 -0.45 5.90
C ALA A 43 -0.46 1.04 6.13
N VAL A 44 -1.38 1.39 7.03
CA VAL A 44 -1.65 2.78 7.36
C VAL A 44 -0.42 3.43 7.99
N ALA A 45 0.22 2.73 8.91
CA ALA A 45 1.42 3.26 9.56
C ALA A 45 2.53 3.48 8.54
N LYS A 46 2.69 2.56 7.60
CA LYS A 46 3.70 2.71 6.58
C LYS A 46 3.37 3.87 5.65
N LYS A 47 2.10 4.05 5.32
CA LYS A 47 1.68 5.12 4.45
C LYS A 47 2.01 6.48 5.08
N ILE A 48 1.78 6.63 6.39
CA ILE A 48 2.11 7.85 7.09
C ILE A 48 3.61 8.12 7.00
N GLY A 49 4.41 7.09 7.18
CA GLY A 49 5.86 7.24 7.06
C GLY A 49 6.28 7.64 5.65
N LEU A 50 5.61 7.10 4.63
CA LEU A 50 5.92 7.45 3.24
C LEU A 50 5.54 8.90 2.94
N ILE A 51 4.45 9.39 3.52
CA ILE A 51 4.06 10.77 3.35
C ILE A 51 5.12 11.68 3.98
N ARG A 52 5.58 11.34 5.18
CA ARG A 52 6.59 12.13 5.86
C ARG A 52 7.91 12.11 5.11
N ALA A 53 8.23 11.01 4.47
CA ALA A 53 9.47 10.88 3.73
C ALA A 53 9.38 11.52 2.34
N GLY A 54 8.22 12.05 1.97
CA GLY A 54 8.07 12.67 0.67
C GLY A 54 7.83 11.70 -0.47
N LYS A 55 7.56 10.44 -0.17
CA LYS A 55 7.32 9.46 -1.21
C LYS A 55 5.87 9.41 -1.62
N CYS A 56 4.97 9.83 -0.78
CA CYS A 56 3.55 9.92 -1.07
C CYS A 56 3.05 11.31 -0.74
N GLN A 57 2.14 11.83 -1.51
CA GLN A 57 1.59 13.13 -1.21
C GLN A 57 0.42 12.97 -0.25
N PRO A 58 0.27 13.87 0.71
CA PRO A 58 -0.85 13.79 1.62
C PRO A 58 -2.13 14.15 0.89
N LEU A 59 -3.21 13.55 1.30
CA LEU A 59 -4.52 13.86 0.73
C LEU A 59 -5.20 14.95 1.54
#